data_4fd80796326ccb0ab9b4941ad8fa30d6
#
_entry.id   4fd80796326ccb0ab9b4941ad8fa30d6
#
_cell.length_a   1.000
_cell.length_b   1.000
_cell.length_c   1.000
_cell.angle_alpha   90.00
_cell.angle_beta   90.00
_cell.angle_gamma   90.00
#
_symmetry.space_group_name_H-M   'P 1'
#
loop_
_entity.id
_entity.type
_entity.pdbx_description
1 polymer ?
#
loop_
_entity_poly.entity_id
_entity_poly.type
_entity_poly.pdbx_seq_one_letter_code
_entity_poly.pdbx_strand_id
1 'polypeptide(L)'
;MRYSPVLKSSPHCLPSPDGHYIATVSVTSILLREVASLDVVRAIRLPAEVVGSVTTFAWSTSSKRLLLASAEEIHVFDVAESSEYHATIRNPAISGAKSVFVDFGQNDNEVFVFSALGIKLSIFPLSSSQVIEVYNPKFYTPSLVVHGFSFRSQSGHLALLTRTSGKDMISIHSPGNRAVARSWSPDLIDAQGIAWAPDGRWLVVWESAAHGIRALFYTADGNLYRDWTGPRPASPDDTDYGLHAGVKQLTFSHNGHHVAVADYERSLYILSTSNLMQCFELVHPLGSIELRDTLQVWQETDATVSAFVKATQPVAPPGRASKTSQDLRTGCDHMSFDCSSATIATILADTPTTVWIWDVAALELRAVLIFHSNVSKVEWHPAQPELLFVKCEGDRSSGLVSVWDPLSGGPRAVDFQSHFAGGITNGRVSTFWVKSNLEVPTILLTDSNECMLGSLADEDQEVPWKEDPVEETRNDASDSATESDSQDSDMDPGDLDDTFHFKRGAGLVQ
;
A
#
# COMPACT_ATOMS: atom_id res chain seq x y z
N MET A 1 -5.24 -19.67 12.43
CA MET A 1 -5.32 -18.18 12.34
C MET A 1 -5.87 -17.64 13.64
N ARG A 2 -5.34 -16.54 14.11
CA ARG A 2 -5.73 -15.90 15.38
C ARG A 2 -6.04 -14.42 15.13
N TYR A 3 -7.01 -13.89 15.86
CA TYR A 3 -7.46 -12.50 15.69
C TYR A 3 -7.35 -11.74 17.00
N SER A 4 -6.99 -10.47 16.92
CA SER A 4 -7.01 -9.57 18.08
C SER A 4 -8.46 -9.19 18.44
N PRO A 5 -8.71 -8.65 19.63
CA PRO A 5 -9.94 -7.93 19.89
C PRO A 5 -10.18 -6.82 18.87
N VAL A 6 -11.45 -6.47 18.63
CA VAL A 6 -11.83 -5.33 17.79
C VAL A 6 -11.49 -4.04 18.51
N LEU A 7 -10.78 -3.15 17.84
CA LEU A 7 -10.30 -1.89 18.36
C LEU A 7 -11.01 -0.72 17.67
N LYS A 8 -11.22 0.38 18.37
CA LYS A 8 -11.77 1.61 17.78
C LYS A 8 -10.77 2.21 16.79
N SER A 9 -11.25 2.62 15.64
CA SER A 9 -10.47 3.17 14.53
C SER A 9 -11.12 4.41 13.91
N SER A 10 -10.60 4.81 12.77
CA SER A 10 -11.08 5.90 11.91
C SER A 10 -10.62 5.65 10.47
N PRO A 11 -11.11 6.44 9.49
CA PRO A 11 -10.62 6.35 8.10
C PRO A 11 -9.11 6.59 7.95
N HIS A 12 -8.46 7.18 8.96
CA HIS A 12 -7.03 7.46 9.02
C HIS A 12 -6.36 6.59 10.10
N CYS A 13 -6.21 5.32 9.80
CA CYS A 13 -5.56 4.33 10.65
C CYS A 13 -4.45 3.63 9.86
N LEU A 14 -3.21 3.69 10.38
CA LEU A 14 -2.03 3.16 9.70
C LEU A 14 -1.09 2.46 10.69
N PRO A 15 -0.54 1.29 10.34
CA PRO A 15 0.55 0.69 11.09
C PRO A 15 1.85 1.47 10.83
N SER A 16 2.73 1.52 11.81
CA SER A 16 4.07 2.08 11.63
C SER A 16 4.93 1.19 10.74
N PRO A 17 5.87 1.75 9.95
CA PRO A 17 6.76 0.97 9.09
C PRO A 17 7.62 -0.07 9.80
N ASP A 18 7.94 0.15 11.09
CA ASP A 18 8.65 -0.81 11.94
C ASP A 18 7.72 -1.84 12.60
N GLY A 19 6.39 -1.65 12.52
CA GLY A 19 5.37 -2.56 13.04
C GLY A 19 5.14 -2.48 14.55
N HIS A 20 5.74 -1.52 15.25
CA HIS A 20 5.56 -1.37 16.69
C HIS A 20 4.25 -0.71 17.08
N TYR A 21 3.74 0.18 16.23
CA TYR A 21 2.58 1.01 16.56
C TYR A 21 1.50 0.96 15.48
N ILE A 22 0.27 1.20 15.91
CA ILE A 22 -0.87 1.57 15.07
C ILE A 22 -1.27 2.99 15.44
N ALA A 23 -1.22 3.93 14.47
CA ALA A 23 -1.67 5.28 14.65
C ALA A 23 -3.07 5.47 14.10
N THR A 24 -3.96 6.05 14.90
CA THR A 24 -5.35 6.31 14.52
C THR A 24 -5.70 7.77 14.81
N VAL A 25 -6.23 8.48 13.83
CA VAL A 25 -6.71 9.86 14.02
C VAL A 25 -8.11 9.83 14.63
N SER A 26 -8.24 10.24 15.88
CA SER A 26 -9.51 10.41 16.57
C SER A 26 -10.01 11.85 16.45
N VAL A 27 -11.20 12.15 17.01
CA VAL A 27 -11.83 13.48 16.94
C VAL A 27 -10.97 14.60 17.53
N THR A 28 -10.16 14.32 18.55
CA THR A 28 -9.36 15.35 19.26
C THR A 28 -7.88 15.04 19.33
N SER A 29 -7.46 13.87 18.86
CA SER A 29 -6.09 13.40 19.06
C SER A 29 -5.69 12.32 18.04
N ILE A 30 -4.40 12.14 17.86
CA ILE A 30 -3.84 10.93 17.26
C ILE A 30 -3.56 9.95 18.40
N LEU A 31 -4.17 8.78 18.32
CA LEU A 31 -3.94 7.69 19.28
C LEU A 31 -2.84 6.78 18.73
N LEU A 32 -1.79 6.61 19.50
CA LEU A 32 -0.73 5.64 19.24
C LEU A 32 -0.96 4.40 20.10
N ARG A 33 -1.20 3.30 19.47
CA ARG A 33 -1.42 2.00 20.10
C ARG A 33 -0.22 1.11 19.84
N GLU A 34 0.33 0.52 20.87
CA GLU A 34 1.39 -0.48 20.73
C GLU A 34 0.80 -1.81 20.22
N VAL A 35 1.44 -2.44 19.25
CA VAL A 35 0.96 -3.71 18.69
C VAL A 35 1.08 -4.84 19.70
N ALA A 36 2.12 -4.84 20.53
CA ALA A 36 2.37 -5.91 21.49
C ALA A 36 1.38 -5.96 22.66
N SER A 37 0.93 -4.82 23.16
CA SER A 37 -0.01 -4.74 24.29
C SER A 37 -1.44 -4.46 23.85
N LEU A 38 -1.64 -3.93 22.66
CA LEU A 38 -2.88 -3.37 22.14
C LEU A 38 -3.37 -2.14 22.92
N ASP A 39 -2.58 -1.62 23.86
CA ASP A 39 -2.91 -0.46 24.65
C ASP A 39 -2.58 0.85 23.92
N VAL A 40 -3.32 1.91 24.28
CA VAL A 40 -2.98 3.27 23.85
C VAL A 40 -1.84 3.78 24.72
N VAL A 41 -0.63 3.80 24.17
CA VAL A 41 0.57 4.28 24.87
C VAL A 41 0.70 5.79 24.82
N ARG A 42 0.14 6.44 23.82
CA ARG A 42 0.20 7.90 23.67
C ARG A 42 -1.03 8.46 22.95
N ALA A 43 -1.47 9.65 23.40
CA ALA A 43 -2.48 10.46 22.72
C ALA A 43 -1.90 11.85 22.44
N ILE A 44 -1.68 12.16 21.14
CA ILE A 44 -1.18 13.45 20.68
C ILE A 44 -2.39 14.34 20.38
N ARG A 45 -2.56 15.44 21.12
CA ARG A 45 -3.68 16.36 20.91
C ARG A 45 -3.59 17.07 19.58
N LEU A 46 -4.71 17.17 18.90
CA LEU A 46 -4.83 17.88 17.61
C LEU A 46 -5.45 19.27 17.85
N PRO A 47 -5.03 20.30 17.08
CA PRO A 47 -5.73 21.57 17.01
C PRO A 47 -7.18 21.36 16.55
N ALA A 48 -8.13 22.08 17.13
CA ALA A 48 -9.57 21.91 16.84
C ALA A 48 -9.91 22.18 15.36
N GLU A 49 -9.13 23.02 14.70
CA GLU A 49 -9.31 23.44 13.29
C GLU A 49 -8.96 22.33 12.29
N VAL A 50 -8.15 21.36 12.70
CA VAL A 50 -7.66 20.28 11.83
C VAL A 50 -8.62 19.09 11.79
N VAL A 51 -9.38 18.93 12.87
CA VAL A 51 -10.29 17.81 13.05
C VAL A 51 -11.44 17.85 12.01
N GLY A 52 -11.64 16.77 11.30
CA GLY A 52 -12.68 16.64 10.25
C GLY A 52 -12.28 17.14 8.87
N SER A 53 -11.09 17.73 8.70
CA SER A 53 -10.57 18.21 7.41
C SER A 53 -9.31 17.47 6.94
N VAL A 54 -8.96 16.33 7.57
CA VAL A 54 -7.75 15.56 7.24
C VAL A 54 -7.84 15.01 5.83
N THR A 55 -6.85 15.37 5.01
CA THR A 55 -6.72 14.90 3.63
C THR A 55 -5.63 13.83 3.48
N THR A 56 -4.57 13.95 4.29
CA THR A 56 -3.43 13.03 4.25
C THR A 56 -2.97 12.72 5.67
N PHE A 57 -2.70 11.46 5.93
CA PHE A 57 -2.10 10.96 7.16
C PHE A 57 -1.01 9.97 6.78
N ALA A 58 0.21 10.17 7.27
CA ALA A 58 1.36 9.36 6.90
C ALA A 58 2.36 9.20 8.05
N TRP A 59 3.03 8.06 8.07
CA TRP A 59 4.20 7.81 8.89
C TRP A 59 5.48 8.23 8.14
N SER A 60 6.47 8.71 8.88
CA SER A 60 7.83 8.76 8.35
C SER A 60 8.41 7.36 8.18
N THR A 61 9.35 7.20 7.26
CA THR A 61 9.99 5.89 6.97
C THR A 61 10.73 5.31 8.17
N SER A 62 11.16 6.13 9.12
CA SER A 62 11.82 5.73 10.37
C SER A 62 10.85 5.38 11.50
N SER A 63 9.54 5.52 11.31
CA SER A 63 8.50 5.37 12.34
C SER A 63 8.59 6.37 13.50
N LYS A 64 9.40 7.43 13.38
CA LYS A 64 9.60 8.40 14.46
C LYS A 64 8.67 9.60 14.38
N ARG A 65 8.06 9.86 13.23
CA ARG A 65 7.19 11.02 13.02
C ARG A 65 5.91 10.67 12.29
N LEU A 66 4.89 11.47 12.58
CA LEU A 66 3.59 11.43 11.91
C LEU A 66 3.33 12.76 11.21
N LEU A 67 2.85 12.68 9.99
CA LEU A 67 2.40 13.80 9.19
C LEU A 67 0.88 13.74 9.07
N LEU A 68 0.23 14.88 9.31
CA LEU A 68 -1.19 15.06 9.14
C LEU A 68 -1.42 16.35 8.35
N ALA A 69 -2.05 16.24 7.18
CA ALA A 69 -2.33 17.38 6.34
C ALA A 69 -3.83 17.63 6.23
N SER A 70 -4.18 18.91 6.26
CA SER A 70 -5.50 19.45 5.92
C SER A 70 -5.41 20.31 4.65
N ALA A 71 -6.51 20.93 4.26
CA ALA A 71 -6.50 21.89 3.15
C ALA A 71 -5.68 23.14 3.45
N GLU A 72 -5.54 23.52 4.71
CA GLU A 72 -4.91 24.78 5.13
C GLU A 72 -3.56 24.59 5.80
N GLU A 73 -3.38 23.52 6.56
CA GLU A 73 -2.19 23.27 7.37
C GLU A 73 -1.69 21.84 7.27
N ILE A 74 -0.40 21.70 7.44
CA ILE A 74 0.31 20.43 7.54
C ILE A 74 1.00 20.39 8.90
N HIS A 75 0.73 19.37 9.68
CA HIS A 75 1.29 19.16 11.00
C HIS A 75 2.24 17.96 11.00
N VAL A 76 3.37 18.09 11.66
CA VAL A 76 4.32 17.00 11.88
C VAL A 76 4.55 16.85 13.37
N PHE A 77 4.31 15.64 13.86
CA PHE A 77 4.44 15.28 15.28
C PHE A 77 5.57 14.25 15.45
N ASP A 78 6.29 14.37 16.56
CA ASP A 78 7.23 13.32 16.99
C ASP A 78 6.46 12.23 17.76
N VAL A 79 6.86 10.98 17.61
CA VAL A 79 6.21 9.81 18.21
C VAL A 79 6.79 9.47 19.58
N ALA A 80 8.01 9.92 19.91
CA ALA A 80 8.64 9.65 21.19
C ALA A 80 7.87 10.27 22.36
N GLU A 81 7.61 9.50 23.42
CA GLU A 81 6.82 9.93 24.58
C GLU A 81 7.33 11.21 25.25
N SER A 82 8.65 11.39 25.30
CA SER A 82 9.32 12.54 25.90
C SER A 82 9.35 13.78 25.02
N SER A 83 8.90 13.67 23.76
CA SER A 83 8.99 14.75 22.78
C SER A 83 7.68 15.52 22.68
N GLU A 84 7.75 16.84 22.83
CA GLU A 84 6.67 17.77 22.51
C GLU A 84 6.84 18.41 21.15
N TYR A 85 7.71 17.84 20.28
CA TYR A 85 7.96 18.41 18.98
C TYR A 85 6.72 18.42 18.12
N HIS A 86 6.37 19.60 17.66
CA HIS A 86 5.27 19.85 16.74
C HIS A 86 5.68 20.94 15.76
N ALA A 87 5.65 20.63 14.48
CA ALA A 87 5.85 21.62 13.42
C ALA A 87 4.54 21.83 12.66
N THR A 88 4.21 23.09 12.44
CA THR A 88 3.05 23.51 11.65
C THR A 88 3.54 24.23 10.40
N ILE A 89 3.09 23.79 9.25
CA ILE A 89 3.39 24.36 7.93
C ILE A 89 2.06 24.81 7.33
N ARG A 90 1.99 26.07 6.91
CA ARG A 90 0.84 26.52 6.13
C ARG A 90 0.87 25.84 4.76
N ASN A 91 -0.24 25.18 4.41
CA ASN A 91 -0.31 24.48 3.14
C ASN A 91 -0.19 25.50 1.98
N PRO A 92 0.83 25.37 1.10
CA PRO A 92 1.04 26.32 0.01
C PRO A 92 0.02 26.20 -1.13
N ALA A 93 -1.02 25.37 -0.95
CA ALA A 93 -2.09 25.25 -1.93
C ALA A 93 -2.74 26.62 -2.19
N ILE A 94 -3.02 26.91 -3.45
CA ILE A 94 -3.77 28.09 -3.84
C ILE A 94 -5.19 27.97 -3.26
N SER A 95 -5.73 29.04 -2.71
CA SER A 95 -7.06 29.08 -2.10
C SER A 95 -8.09 28.37 -2.99
N GLY A 96 -8.71 27.30 -2.46
CA GLY A 96 -9.68 26.45 -3.18
C GLY A 96 -9.08 25.29 -3.99
N ALA A 97 -7.78 25.20 -4.18
CA ALA A 97 -7.13 24.05 -4.82
C ALA A 97 -6.47 23.16 -3.76
N LYS A 98 -6.83 21.86 -3.75
CA LYS A 98 -6.20 20.88 -2.86
C LYS A 98 -4.76 20.61 -3.32
N SER A 99 -3.84 20.45 -2.37
CA SER A 99 -2.54 19.83 -2.66
C SER A 99 -2.78 18.43 -3.23
N VAL A 100 -2.03 18.10 -4.27
CA VAL A 100 -2.20 16.81 -4.95
C VAL A 100 -1.46 15.71 -4.20
N PHE A 101 -0.35 16.07 -3.57
CA PHE A 101 0.51 15.14 -2.85
C PHE A 101 1.19 15.86 -1.68
N VAL A 102 1.12 15.26 -0.51
CA VAL A 102 1.82 15.70 0.69
C VAL A 102 2.42 14.47 1.35
N ASP A 103 3.71 14.43 1.54
CA ASP A 103 4.40 13.32 2.22
C ASP A 103 5.75 13.77 2.78
N PHE A 104 6.38 12.93 3.59
CA PHE A 104 7.78 13.11 3.94
C PHE A 104 8.67 13.02 2.70
N GLY A 105 9.81 13.69 2.75
CA GLY A 105 10.85 13.55 1.74
C GLY A 105 11.71 12.31 1.95
N GLN A 106 13.02 12.44 1.70
CA GLN A 106 13.97 11.33 1.89
C GLN A 106 14.07 10.87 3.34
N ASN A 107 13.85 11.77 4.29
CA ASN A 107 13.97 11.53 5.71
C ASN A 107 12.88 12.27 6.48
N ASP A 108 12.84 12.05 7.79
CA ASP A 108 11.84 12.63 8.69
C ASP A 108 11.90 14.16 8.82
N ASN A 109 12.97 14.80 8.32
CA ASN A 109 13.24 16.22 8.53
C ASN A 109 12.80 17.10 7.36
N GLU A 110 12.08 16.57 6.40
CA GLU A 110 11.57 17.36 5.28
C GLU A 110 10.19 16.87 4.84
N VAL A 111 9.36 17.82 4.42
CA VAL A 111 8.01 17.57 3.88
C VAL A 111 7.93 18.07 2.45
N PHE A 112 7.41 17.23 1.57
CA PHE A 112 7.18 17.52 0.16
C PHE A 112 5.71 17.83 -0.08
N VAL A 113 5.45 18.92 -0.79
CA VAL A 113 4.10 19.35 -1.16
C VAL A 113 4.05 19.67 -2.65
N PHE A 114 3.35 18.86 -3.42
CA PHE A 114 3.04 19.17 -4.80
C PHE A 114 1.72 19.94 -4.88
N SER A 115 1.76 21.09 -5.51
CA SER A 115 0.56 21.90 -5.74
C SER A 115 -0.34 21.28 -6.82
N ALA A 116 -1.62 21.61 -6.77
CA ALA A 116 -2.54 21.28 -7.85
C ALA A 116 -2.02 21.81 -9.20
N LEU A 117 -2.32 21.09 -10.28
CA LEU A 117 -1.92 21.40 -11.65
C LEU A 117 -0.40 21.35 -11.90
N GLY A 118 0.40 20.78 -11.00
CA GLY A 118 1.84 20.64 -11.19
C GLY A 118 2.60 21.96 -11.31
N ILE A 119 2.11 23.05 -10.70
CA ILE A 119 2.72 24.38 -10.81
C ILE A 119 4.05 24.41 -10.08
N LYS A 120 4.10 23.84 -8.89
CA LYS A 120 5.32 23.81 -8.08
C LYS A 120 5.38 22.63 -7.11
N LEU A 121 6.60 22.24 -6.80
CA LEU A 121 6.96 21.45 -5.64
C LEU A 121 7.52 22.39 -4.57
N SER A 122 6.95 22.37 -3.38
CA SER A 122 7.48 23.04 -2.20
C SER A 122 8.09 22.00 -1.26
N ILE A 123 9.35 22.18 -0.88
CA ILE A 123 10.08 21.33 0.05
C ILE A 123 10.30 22.12 1.32
N PHE A 124 9.82 21.62 2.44
CA PHE A 124 9.92 22.24 3.76
C PHE A 124 10.90 21.47 4.63
N PRO A 125 12.15 21.95 4.80
CA PRO A 125 13.05 21.41 5.81
C PRO A 125 12.52 21.76 7.20
N LEU A 126 12.26 20.75 8.04
CA LEU A 126 11.70 20.96 9.38
C LEU A 126 12.69 21.55 10.38
N SER A 127 13.95 21.62 10.02
CA SER A 127 15.03 22.27 10.81
C SER A 127 15.19 23.76 10.54
N SER A 128 14.52 24.30 9.53
CA SER A 128 14.64 25.70 9.13
C SER A 128 13.29 26.26 8.67
N SER A 129 13.15 27.59 8.67
CA SER A 129 11.96 28.26 8.14
C SER A 129 12.06 28.55 6.64
N GLN A 130 13.12 28.10 5.98
CA GLN A 130 13.30 28.31 4.54
C GLN A 130 12.51 27.28 3.74
N VAL A 131 11.79 27.73 2.73
CA VAL A 131 11.07 26.88 1.78
C VAL A 131 11.87 26.82 0.48
N ILE A 132 12.05 25.62 -0.05
CA ILE A 132 12.69 25.41 -1.35
C ILE A 132 11.58 25.16 -2.36
N GLU A 133 11.51 25.99 -3.38
CA GLU A 133 10.46 25.86 -4.42
C GLU A 133 11.09 25.46 -5.76
N VAL A 134 10.51 24.44 -6.38
CA VAL A 134 10.84 24.00 -7.74
C VAL A 134 9.61 24.15 -8.62
N TYR A 135 9.74 24.92 -9.70
CA TYR A 135 8.64 25.23 -10.60
C TYR A 135 8.52 24.23 -11.74
N ASN A 136 7.28 24.01 -12.19
CA ASN A 136 6.91 23.14 -13.29
C ASN A 136 7.41 21.69 -13.13
N PRO A 137 7.27 21.06 -11.94
CA PRO A 137 7.61 19.66 -11.79
C PRO A 137 6.62 18.82 -12.62
N LYS A 138 7.13 17.76 -13.23
CA LYS A 138 6.27 16.76 -13.88
C LYS A 138 5.76 15.80 -12.80
N PHE A 139 4.53 16.01 -12.36
CA PHE A 139 3.84 15.16 -11.39
C PHE A 139 2.55 14.67 -11.99
N TYR A 140 2.47 13.36 -12.16
CA TYR A 140 1.34 12.72 -12.81
C TYR A 140 0.39 12.15 -11.75
N THR A 141 -0.82 12.67 -11.72
CA THR A 141 -1.95 12.13 -10.96
C THR A 141 -3.02 11.64 -11.95
N PRO A 142 -3.77 10.61 -11.65
CA PRO A 142 -3.93 9.92 -10.36
C PRO A 142 -3.19 8.58 -10.27
N SER A 143 -1.96 8.48 -10.68
CA SER A 143 -1.19 7.24 -10.52
C SER A 143 -0.94 6.97 -9.04
N LEU A 144 -1.14 5.73 -8.60
CA LEU A 144 -0.76 5.26 -7.26
C LEU A 144 0.75 5.32 -7.02
N VAL A 145 1.53 5.42 -8.10
CA VAL A 145 2.98 5.51 -8.07
C VAL A 145 3.40 6.89 -8.55
N VAL A 146 4.19 7.58 -7.75
CA VAL A 146 4.77 8.87 -8.12
C VAL A 146 5.95 8.62 -9.04
N HIS A 147 5.91 9.19 -10.23
CA HIS A 147 6.94 8.96 -11.27
C HIS A 147 7.81 10.17 -11.58
N GLY A 148 7.42 11.35 -11.13
CA GLY A 148 8.12 12.62 -11.46
C GLY A 148 9.37 12.89 -10.65
N PHE A 149 9.63 12.15 -9.58
CA PHE A 149 10.83 12.26 -8.75
C PHE A 149 11.25 10.93 -8.15
N SER A 150 12.51 10.83 -7.78
CA SER A 150 13.06 9.64 -7.10
C SER A 150 14.25 10.02 -6.23
N PHE A 151 14.40 9.35 -5.09
CA PHE A 151 15.54 9.52 -4.20
C PHE A 151 16.57 8.44 -4.44
N ARG A 152 17.85 8.85 -4.47
CA ARG A 152 18.98 7.92 -4.43
C ARG A 152 19.17 7.43 -3.01
N SER A 153 18.85 6.16 -2.76
CA SER A 153 18.71 5.58 -1.42
C SER A 153 19.90 5.83 -0.49
N GLN A 154 21.12 5.65 -0.99
CA GLN A 154 22.33 5.72 -0.16
C GLN A 154 22.78 7.15 0.16
N SER A 155 22.53 8.10 -0.74
CA SER A 155 23.10 9.45 -0.64
C SER A 155 22.03 10.54 -0.42
N GLY A 156 20.75 10.22 -0.54
CA GLY A 156 19.66 11.16 -0.36
C GLY A 156 19.52 12.23 -1.47
N HIS A 157 20.26 12.09 -2.59
CA HIS A 157 20.06 12.97 -3.72
C HIS A 157 18.68 12.77 -4.32
N LEU A 158 18.03 13.86 -4.64
CA LEU A 158 16.73 13.88 -5.31
C LEU A 158 16.92 14.06 -6.80
N ALA A 159 16.42 13.13 -7.60
CA ALA A 159 16.23 13.33 -9.03
C ALA A 159 14.81 13.82 -9.28
N LEU A 160 14.65 14.86 -10.07
CA LEU A 160 13.38 15.49 -10.35
C LEU A 160 13.22 15.79 -11.84
N LEU A 161 12.05 15.46 -12.39
CA LEU A 161 11.63 15.88 -13.73
C LEU A 161 10.90 17.21 -13.65
N THR A 162 11.30 18.14 -14.50
CA THR A 162 10.61 19.43 -14.70
C THR A 162 10.39 19.67 -16.17
N ARG A 163 9.44 20.51 -16.53
CA ARG A 163 9.21 20.93 -17.93
C ARG A 163 9.36 22.44 -18.06
N THR A 164 10.36 22.88 -18.79
CA THR A 164 10.65 24.30 -18.98
C THR A 164 10.69 24.62 -20.46
N SER A 165 9.91 25.60 -20.89
CA SER A 165 9.85 26.04 -22.30
C SER A 165 9.58 24.89 -23.29
N GLY A 166 8.71 23.95 -22.89
CA GLY A 166 8.34 22.80 -23.72
C GLY A 166 9.36 21.65 -23.77
N LYS A 167 10.47 21.76 -23.05
CA LYS A 167 11.50 20.72 -22.95
C LYS A 167 11.54 20.12 -21.55
N ASP A 168 11.72 18.82 -21.49
CA ASP A 168 11.93 18.11 -20.24
C ASP A 168 13.36 18.29 -19.75
N MET A 169 13.48 18.45 -18.44
CA MET A 169 14.74 18.63 -17.75
C MET A 169 14.82 17.66 -16.58
N ILE A 170 15.96 17.02 -16.44
CA ILE A 170 16.31 16.26 -15.24
C ILE A 170 17.18 17.16 -14.38
N SER A 171 16.86 17.28 -13.09
CA SER A 171 17.70 17.95 -12.11
C SER A 171 18.00 17.03 -10.94
N ILE A 172 19.28 17.00 -10.55
CA ILE A 172 19.74 16.29 -9.35
C ILE A 172 19.99 17.32 -8.27
N HIS A 173 19.31 17.16 -7.15
CA HIS A 173 19.40 18.04 -6.00
C HIS A 173 20.19 17.37 -4.87
N SER A 174 21.10 18.10 -4.26
CA SER A 174 21.91 17.63 -3.13
C SER A 174 21.05 17.39 -1.89
N PRO A 175 21.39 16.44 -1.02
CA PRO A 175 20.73 16.27 0.25
C PRO A 175 20.87 17.51 1.13
N GLY A 176 19.92 17.72 2.03
CA GLY A 176 19.94 18.83 3.00
C GLY A 176 19.44 20.15 2.43
N ASN A 177 20.23 20.85 1.66
CA ASN A 177 19.87 22.18 1.11
C ASN A 177 19.11 22.13 -0.21
N ARG A 178 18.97 20.96 -0.83
CA ARG A 178 18.32 20.74 -2.12
C ARG A 178 18.85 21.64 -3.26
N ALA A 179 20.09 22.12 -3.14
CA ALA A 179 20.74 22.84 -4.23
C ALA A 179 20.90 21.94 -5.46
N VAL A 180 20.73 22.51 -6.65
CA VAL A 180 20.91 21.79 -7.91
C VAL A 180 22.38 21.46 -8.10
N ALA A 181 22.73 20.18 -7.99
CA ALA A 181 24.10 19.70 -8.24
C ALA A 181 24.36 19.52 -9.73
N ARG A 182 23.36 19.09 -10.49
CA ARG A 182 23.45 18.90 -11.94
C ARG A 182 22.06 18.96 -12.58
N SER A 183 22.01 19.42 -13.84
CA SER A 183 20.81 19.36 -14.66
C SER A 183 21.16 19.17 -16.14
N TRP A 184 20.27 18.46 -16.86
CA TRP A 184 20.37 18.25 -18.31
C TRP A 184 19.01 17.96 -18.90
N SER A 185 18.87 18.12 -20.21
CA SER A 185 17.69 17.71 -20.95
C SER A 185 17.89 16.28 -21.47
N PRO A 186 16.99 15.32 -21.13
CA PRO A 186 17.02 14.00 -21.75
C PRO A 186 16.64 14.11 -23.24
N ASP A 187 17.14 13.20 -24.05
CA ASP A 187 16.74 13.07 -25.46
C ASP A 187 15.41 12.30 -25.55
N LEU A 188 14.36 12.87 -24.97
CA LEU A 188 12.98 12.39 -24.98
C LEU A 188 12.04 13.53 -25.36
N ILE A 189 10.92 13.20 -25.95
CA ILE A 189 9.88 14.17 -26.35
C ILE A 189 9.00 14.51 -25.15
N ASP A 190 8.59 13.47 -24.40
CA ASP A 190 7.68 13.61 -23.25
C ASP A 190 7.99 12.56 -22.18
N ALA A 191 8.96 12.83 -21.33
CA ALA A 191 9.35 11.93 -20.24
C ALA A 191 8.19 11.70 -19.28
N GLN A 192 7.82 10.45 -18.99
CA GLN A 192 6.68 10.08 -18.13
C GLN A 192 7.09 9.71 -16.71
N GLY A 193 8.33 9.40 -16.48
CA GLY A 193 8.78 9.09 -15.13
C GLY A 193 10.29 8.99 -15.02
N ILE A 194 10.75 8.98 -13.77
CA ILE A 194 12.16 8.90 -13.39
C ILE A 194 12.29 7.99 -12.16
N ALA A 195 13.29 7.12 -12.15
CA ALA A 195 13.53 6.23 -11.02
C ALA A 195 15.04 5.99 -10.83
N TRP A 196 15.50 6.01 -9.56
CA TRP A 196 16.81 5.53 -9.18
C TRP A 196 16.78 4.01 -8.96
N ALA A 197 17.81 3.34 -9.41
CA ALA A 197 18.06 1.96 -8.97
C ALA A 197 18.34 1.92 -7.45
N PRO A 198 17.92 0.89 -6.72
CA PRO A 198 18.13 0.79 -5.26
C PRO A 198 19.61 0.87 -4.84
N ASP A 199 20.52 0.38 -5.69
CA ASP A 199 21.97 0.47 -5.47
C ASP A 199 22.56 1.85 -5.83
N GLY A 200 21.74 2.76 -6.36
CA GLY A 200 22.11 4.12 -6.73
C GLY A 200 23.06 4.25 -7.92
N ARG A 201 23.31 3.17 -8.67
CA ARG A 201 24.19 3.21 -9.85
C ARG A 201 23.51 3.81 -11.07
N TRP A 202 22.21 3.51 -11.26
CA TRP A 202 21.47 3.89 -12.44
C TRP A 202 20.32 4.83 -12.10
N LEU A 203 20.14 5.81 -12.97
CA LEU A 203 18.95 6.65 -13.05
C LEU A 203 18.26 6.36 -14.37
N VAL A 204 17.02 5.92 -14.35
CA VAL A 204 16.24 5.66 -15.56
C VAL A 204 15.16 6.71 -15.74
N VAL A 205 14.93 7.10 -16.98
CA VAL A 205 13.85 7.99 -17.43
C VAL A 205 13.20 7.37 -18.65
N TRP A 206 11.87 7.34 -18.71
CA TRP A 206 11.16 6.69 -19.80
C TRP A 206 10.19 7.63 -20.52
N GLU A 207 9.98 7.32 -21.79
CA GLU A 207 9.20 8.09 -22.74
C GLU A 207 7.69 7.81 -22.59
N SER A 208 6.89 8.76 -23.03
CA SER A 208 5.44 8.59 -23.22
C SER A 208 5.14 7.51 -24.27
N ALA A 209 4.13 6.70 -23.96
CA ALA A 209 3.66 5.65 -24.87
C ALA A 209 3.27 6.16 -26.27
N ALA A 210 2.93 7.44 -26.39
CA ALA A 210 2.65 8.06 -27.70
C ALA A 210 3.87 8.08 -28.64
N HIS A 211 5.07 7.90 -28.12
CA HIS A 211 6.32 7.92 -28.86
C HIS A 211 7.02 6.55 -28.89
N GLY A 212 6.31 5.50 -28.52
CA GLY A 212 6.80 4.12 -28.49
C GLY A 212 7.53 3.76 -27.20
N ILE A 213 8.11 2.55 -27.19
CA ILE A 213 8.84 2.05 -26.02
C ILE A 213 10.27 2.61 -26.02
N ARG A 214 10.61 3.43 -25.01
CA ARG A 214 11.94 3.98 -24.86
C ARG A 214 12.25 4.28 -23.40
N ALA A 215 13.43 3.89 -22.94
CA ALA A 215 13.95 4.21 -21.61
C ALA A 215 15.44 4.56 -21.69
N LEU A 216 15.81 5.69 -21.11
CA LEU A 216 17.20 6.18 -21.05
C LEU A 216 17.79 5.89 -19.67
N PHE A 217 18.89 5.16 -19.65
CA PHE A 217 19.63 4.85 -18.44
C PHE A 217 20.87 5.72 -18.32
N TYR A 218 20.96 6.45 -17.24
CA TYR A 218 22.07 7.33 -16.91
C TYR A 218 22.88 6.78 -15.74
N THR A 219 24.18 7.04 -15.75
CA THR A 219 25.03 6.86 -14.58
C THR A 219 24.66 7.87 -13.49
N ALA A 220 25.13 7.67 -12.27
CA ALA A 220 24.91 8.61 -11.17
C ALA A 220 25.43 10.05 -11.49
N ASP A 221 26.42 10.16 -12.36
CA ASP A 221 26.96 11.44 -12.83
C ASP A 221 26.15 12.08 -13.95
N GLY A 222 25.04 11.45 -14.39
CA GLY A 222 24.15 11.93 -15.43
C GLY A 222 24.71 11.76 -16.86
N ASN A 223 25.65 10.84 -17.07
CA ASN A 223 26.07 10.46 -18.41
C ASN A 223 25.16 9.35 -18.95
N LEU A 224 24.67 9.51 -20.18
CA LEU A 224 23.86 8.50 -20.82
C LEU A 224 24.70 7.23 -21.04
N TYR A 225 24.24 6.12 -20.45
CA TYR A 225 24.88 4.83 -20.61
C TYR A 225 24.16 3.96 -21.65
N ARG A 226 22.83 3.95 -21.60
CA ARG A 226 22.02 3.11 -22.47
C ARG A 226 20.76 3.84 -22.95
N ASP A 227 20.51 3.80 -24.23
CA ASP A 227 19.21 4.06 -24.85
C ASP A 227 18.58 2.68 -25.16
N TRP A 228 17.50 2.33 -24.45
CA TRP A 228 16.77 1.11 -24.64
C TRP A 228 15.45 1.40 -25.34
N THR A 229 15.26 0.76 -26.50
CA THR A 229 14.10 0.98 -27.38
C THR A 229 13.28 -0.30 -27.56
N GLY A 230 13.20 -1.12 -26.51
CA GLY A 230 12.53 -2.42 -26.54
C GLY A 230 13.49 -3.58 -26.87
N PRO A 231 12.95 -4.80 -26.97
CA PRO A 231 13.72 -5.97 -27.34
C PRO A 231 14.27 -5.82 -28.76
N ARG A 232 15.46 -6.36 -29.00
CA ARG A 232 16.03 -6.36 -30.36
C ARG A 232 15.28 -7.37 -31.21
N PRO A 233 14.96 -7.04 -32.49
CA PRO A 233 14.38 -8.02 -33.40
C PRO A 233 15.29 -9.23 -33.53
N ALA A 234 14.70 -10.42 -33.59
CA ALA A 234 15.42 -11.67 -33.67
C ALA A 234 16.18 -11.81 -35.01
N SER A 235 15.74 -11.09 -36.05
CA SER A 235 16.38 -11.06 -37.39
C SER A 235 16.41 -9.64 -37.93
N PRO A 236 17.49 -9.23 -38.66
CA PRO A 236 17.56 -7.95 -39.37
C PRO A 236 16.49 -7.75 -40.43
N ASP A 237 15.93 -8.88 -40.95
CA ASP A 237 14.89 -8.86 -41.98
C ASP A 237 13.47 -8.82 -41.42
N ASP A 238 13.33 -8.84 -40.08
CA ASP A 238 12.05 -8.72 -39.40
C ASP A 238 11.60 -7.26 -39.46
N THR A 239 10.96 -6.91 -40.57
CA THR A 239 10.41 -5.57 -40.82
C THR A 239 9.12 -5.29 -40.03
N ASP A 240 8.63 -6.28 -39.31
CA ASP A 240 7.52 -6.13 -38.38
C ASP A 240 8.04 -5.54 -37.05
N TYR A 241 8.61 -4.33 -37.15
CA TYR A 241 8.79 -3.47 -36.00
C TYR A 241 7.39 -3.13 -35.52
N GLY A 242 6.77 -4.07 -34.81
CA GLY A 242 5.58 -3.76 -34.04
C GLY A 242 5.87 -2.49 -33.27
N LEU A 243 5.09 -1.46 -33.47
CA LEU A 243 5.10 -0.28 -32.63
C LEU A 243 4.77 -0.79 -31.24
N HIS A 244 5.80 -1.19 -30.49
CA HIS A 244 5.62 -1.58 -29.09
C HIS A 244 4.81 -0.49 -28.40
N ALA A 245 3.81 -0.90 -27.62
CA ALA A 245 2.78 0.00 -27.10
C ALA A 245 3.27 1.00 -26.03
N GLY A 246 4.59 1.17 -25.91
CA GLY A 246 5.23 2.11 -24.98
C GLY A 246 5.31 1.60 -23.54
N VAL A 247 6.06 2.30 -22.71
CA VAL A 247 6.26 1.96 -21.29
C VAL A 247 5.06 2.40 -20.48
N LYS A 248 4.37 1.45 -19.83
CA LYS A 248 3.27 1.74 -18.89
C LYS A 248 3.75 1.84 -17.45
N GLN A 249 4.58 0.88 -17.02
CA GLN A 249 5.20 0.86 -15.70
C GLN A 249 6.65 0.42 -15.79
N LEU A 250 7.47 0.95 -14.88
CA LEU A 250 8.87 0.54 -14.71
C LEU A 250 9.18 0.47 -13.22
N THR A 251 9.78 -0.64 -12.79
CA THR A 251 10.22 -0.81 -11.40
C THR A 251 11.53 -1.58 -11.32
N PHE A 252 12.36 -1.23 -10.35
CA PHE A 252 13.56 -2.00 -10.03
C PHE A 252 13.25 -3.10 -9.01
N SER A 253 13.95 -4.21 -9.11
CA SER A 253 13.97 -5.23 -8.05
C SER A 253 14.62 -4.68 -6.79
N HIS A 254 14.20 -5.12 -5.60
CA HIS A 254 14.72 -4.62 -4.32
C HIS A 254 16.24 -4.80 -4.17
N ASN A 255 16.79 -5.89 -4.73
CA ASN A 255 18.23 -6.14 -4.75
C ASN A 255 18.99 -5.33 -5.81
N GLY A 256 18.30 -4.59 -6.67
CA GLY A 256 18.87 -3.76 -7.72
C GLY A 256 19.46 -4.53 -8.91
N HIS A 257 19.26 -5.86 -9.01
CA HIS A 257 19.85 -6.67 -10.10
C HIS A 257 19.01 -6.68 -11.37
N HIS A 258 17.72 -6.35 -11.27
CA HIS A 258 16.81 -6.33 -12.41
C HIS A 258 16.01 -5.03 -12.44
N VAL A 259 15.59 -4.65 -13.63
CA VAL A 259 14.52 -3.69 -13.87
C VAL A 259 13.45 -4.35 -14.71
N ALA A 260 12.21 -4.25 -14.23
CA ALA A 260 11.04 -4.74 -14.94
C ALA A 260 10.35 -3.56 -15.64
N VAL A 261 10.04 -3.75 -16.91
CA VAL A 261 9.34 -2.78 -17.76
C VAL A 261 8.09 -3.46 -18.32
N ALA A 262 6.93 -2.95 -17.97
CA ALA A 262 5.66 -3.41 -18.51
C ALA A 262 5.14 -2.43 -19.56
N ASP A 263 4.65 -2.95 -20.67
CA ASP A 263 4.09 -2.15 -21.75
C ASP A 263 2.56 -1.98 -21.64
N TYR A 264 1.98 -1.29 -22.61
CA TYR A 264 0.52 -1.14 -22.73
C TYR A 264 -0.16 -2.35 -23.40
N GLU A 265 0.60 -3.37 -23.76
CA GLU A 265 0.08 -4.65 -24.24
C GLU A 265 0.10 -5.70 -23.13
N ARG A 266 0.74 -6.82 -23.38
CA ARG A 266 0.77 -7.95 -22.44
C ARG A 266 2.20 -8.41 -22.12
N SER A 267 3.19 -7.61 -22.51
CA SER A 267 4.59 -7.97 -22.33
C SER A 267 5.18 -7.35 -21.07
N LEU A 268 6.02 -8.11 -20.44
CA LEU A 268 6.84 -7.72 -19.30
C LEU A 268 8.31 -8.01 -19.66
N TYR A 269 9.12 -6.97 -19.71
CA TYR A 269 10.53 -7.07 -20.03
C TYR A 269 11.36 -7.03 -18.76
N ILE A 270 12.22 -8.02 -18.57
CA ILE A 270 13.17 -8.08 -17.45
C ILE A 270 14.58 -7.80 -17.98
N LEU A 271 15.16 -6.67 -17.58
CA LEU A 271 16.51 -6.29 -17.96
C LEU A 271 17.46 -6.51 -16.78
N SER A 272 18.64 -7.08 -17.04
CA SER A 272 19.71 -7.16 -16.05
C SER A 272 20.38 -5.79 -15.89
N THR A 273 20.47 -5.29 -14.67
CA THR A 273 21.09 -3.98 -14.36
C THR A 273 22.62 -4.03 -14.43
N SER A 274 23.24 -5.22 -14.50
CA SER A 274 24.69 -5.38 -14.54
C SER A 274 25.30 -4.71 -15.77
N ASN A 275 24.63 -4.85 -16.93
CA ASN A 275 25.07 -4.31 -18.21
C ASN A 275 23.95 -3.69 -19.05
N LEU A 276 22.69 -3.83 -18.62
CA LEU A 276 21.48 -3.37 -19.34
C LEU A 276 21.37 -3.91 -20.80
N MET A 277 22.05 -5.02 -21.08
CA MET A 277 22.10 -5.61 -22.41
C MET A 277 21.19 -6.85 -22.53
N GLN A 278 21.11 -7.62 -21.47
CA GLN A 278 20.24 -8.79 -21.41
C GLN A 278 18.82 -8.31 -21.12
N CYS A 279 17.92 -8.67 -22.02
CA CYS A 279 16.51 -8.39 -21.91
C CYS A 279 15.72 -9.66 -22.20
N PHE A 280 14.85 -10.05 -21.30
CA PHE A 280 13.98 -11.19 -21.46
C PHE A 280 12.53 -10.70 -21.49
N GLU A 281 11.75 -11.27 -22.38
CA GLU A 281 10.33 -10.95 -22.52
C GLU A 281 9.47 -12.06 -21.92
N LEU A 282 8.56 -11.68 -21.03
CA LEU A 282 7.54 -12.52 -20.43
C LEU A 282 6.19 -12.07 -20.97
N VAL A 283 5.48 -12.94 -21.68
CA VAL A 283 4.21 -12.60 -22.34
C VAL A 283 3.04 -13.23 -21.59
N HIS A 284 2.09 -12.41 -21.17
CA HIS A 284 0.86 -12.92 -20.55
C HIS A 284 -0.02 -13.59 -21.60
N PRO A 285 -0.48 -14.83 -21.36
CA PRO A 285 -1.34 -15.55 -22.30
C PRO A 285 -2.63 -14.77 -22.61
N LEU A 286 -2.99 -14.73 -23.90
CA LEU A 286 -4.23 -14.10 -24.37
C LEU A 286 -5.47 -14.97 -24.18
N GLY A 287 -5.29 -16.27 -24.14
CA GLY A 287 -6.37 -17.24 -24.09
C GLY A 287 -6.23 -18.20 -22.93
N SER A 288 -6.36 -19.48 -23.22
CA SER A 288 -6.23 -20.54 -22.24
C SER A 288 -4.81 -20.64 -21.70
N ILE A 289 -4.67 -20.75 -20.39
CA ILE A 289 -3.40 -21.01 -19.71
C ILE A 289 -3.16 -22.51 -19.77
N GLU A 290 -2.12 -22.90 -20.51
CA GLU A 290 -1.68 -24.29 -20.56
C GLU A 290 -0.99 -24.67 -19.25
N LEU A 291 -1.46 -25.76 -18.66
CA LEU A 291 -0.92 -26.26 -17.39
C LEU A 291 0.43 -26.93 -17.61
N ARG A 292 1.36 -26.65 -16.69
CA ARG A 292 2.69 -27.26 -16.61
C ARG A 292 2.91 -27.73 -15.18
N ASP A 293 3.80 -28.65 -14.94
CA ASP A 293 4.08 -29.20 -13.61
C ASP A 293 4.57 -28.14 -12.63
N THR A 294 5.29 -27.11 -13.13
CA THR A 294 5.82 -25.99 -12.34
C THR A 294 4.80 -24.86 -12.12
N LEU A 295 3.68 -24.85 -12.88
CA LEU A 295 2.68 -23.80 -12.87
C LEU A 295 1.52 -24.15 -11.95
N GLN A 296 1.23 -23.27 -11.00
CA GLN A 296 0.06 -23.35 -10.14
C GLN A 296 -1.03 -22.40 -10.64
N VAL A 297 -2.19 -22.93 -11.03
CA VAL A 297 -3.35 -22.12 -11.39
C VAL A 297 -4.45 -22.36 -10.36
N TRP A 298 -4.84 -21.31 -9.65
CA TRP A 298 -5.85 -21.36 -8.60
C TRP A 298 -7.08 -20.54 -9.00
N GLN A 299 -8.25 -21.12 -8.85
CA GLN A 299 -9.52 -20.48 -9.14
C GLN A 299 -10.35 -20.40 -7.87
N GLU A 300 -10.89 -19.23 -7.59
CA GLU A 300 -11.89 -19.04 -6.55
C GLU A 300 -13.18 -19.75 -6.97
N THR A 301 -13.70 -20.63 -6.10
CA THR A 301 -14.91 -21.46 -6.40
C THR A 301 -16.16 -20.91 -5.76
N ASP A 302 -16.03 -20.22 -4.65
CA ASP A 302 -17.14 -19.62 -3.92
C ASP A 302 -16.75 -18.23 -3.40
N ALA A 303 -17.42 -17.23 -3.90
CA ALA A 303 -17.19 -15.83 -3.50
C ALA A 303 -17.63 -15.56 -2.03
N THR A 304 -18.39 -16.46 -1.40
CA THR A 304 -18.86 -16.29 -0.01
C THR A 304 -17.87 -16.83 1.01
N VAL A 305 -17.09 -17.86 0.64
CA VAL A 305 -16.13 -18.54 1.54
C VAL A 305 -14.69 -18.30 1.09
N SER A 306 -14.48 -17.70 -0.11
CA SER A 306 -13.17 -17.54 -0.74
C SER A 306 -12.36 -18.85 -0.75
N ALA A 307 -13.01 -19.95 -1.16
CA ALA A 307 -12.35 -21.23 -1.35
C ALA A 307 -11.72 -21.31 -2.72
N PHE A 308 -10.51 -21.87 -2.80
CA PHE A 308 -9.75 -22.00 -4.05
C PHE A 308 -9.57 -23.47 -4.42
N VAL A 309 -9.65 -23.75 -5.70
CA VAL A 309 -9.37 -25.07 -6.27
C VAL A 309 -8.25 -24.93 -7.30
N LYS A 310 -7.30 -25.87 -7.26
CA LYS A 310 -6.25 -25.97 -8.26
C LYS A 310 -6.84 -26.46 -9.56
N ALA A 311 -6.58 -25.72 -10.64
CA ALA A 311 -7.02 -26.12 -11.97
C ALA A 311 -6.34 -27.42 -12.42
N THR A 312 -7.13 -28.34 -12.98
CA THR A 312 -6.69 -29.61 -13.53
C THR A 312 -6.81 -29.64 -15.06
N GLN A 313 -7.40 -28.60 -15.65
CA GLN A 313 -7.56 -28.41 -17.09
C GLN A 313 -7.16 -26.99 -17.46
N PRO A 314 -6.77 -26.73 -18.73
CA PRO A 314 -6.48 -25.39 -19.20
C PRO A 314 -7.62 -24.40 -18.88
N VAL A 315 -7.27 -23.21 -18.38
CA VAL A 315 -8.22 -22.21 -17.91
C VAL A 315 -7.97 -20.89 -18.64
N ALA A 316 -9.04 -20.25 -19.10
CA ALA A 316 -8.98 -18.89 -19.62
C ALA A 316 -9.35 -17.90 -18.51
N PRO A 317 -8.49 -16.93 -18.16
CA PRO A 317 -8.83 -15.89 -17.21
C PRO A 317 -10.04 -15.07 -17.70
N PRO A 318 -10.96 -14.67 -16.81
CA PRO A 318 -12.07 -13.82 -17.19
C PRO A 318 -11.59 -12.48 -17.72
N GLY A 319 -11.84 -12.22 -19.00
CA GLY A 319 -11.57 -10.92 -19.61
C GLY A 319 -12.65 -9.91 -19.28
N ARG A 320 -12.27 -8.63 -19.21
CA ARG A 320 -13.24 -7.53 -19.06
C ARG A 320 -14.10 -7.44 -20.31
N ALA A 321 -15.42 -7.54 -20.17
CA ALA A 321 -16.33 -7.28 -21.28
C ALA A 321 -16.22 -5.79 -21.68
N SER A 322 -15.57 -5.52 -22.81
CA SER A 322 -15.51 -4.17 -23.37
C SER A 322 -16.89 -3.77 -23.89
N LYS A 323 -17.48 -2.71 -23.34
CA LYS A 323 -18.76 -2.16 -23.79
C LYS A 323 -18.61 -1.27 -25.02
N THR A 324 -17.42 -0.75 -25.29
CA THR A 324 -17.11 0.09 -26.46
C THR A 324 -15.64 -0.01 -26.81
N SER A 325 -15.29 0.15 -28.10
CA SER A 325 -13.91 0.13 -28.58
C SER A 325 -13.02 1.28 -28.05
N GLN A 326 -13.60 2.26 -27.37
CA GLN A 326 -12.89 3.38 -26.75
C GLN A 326 -12.47 3.12 -25.27
N ASP A 327 -13.03 2.08 -24.64
CA ASP A 327 -12.77 1.73 -23.23
C ASP A 327 -11.75 0.59 -23.07
N LEU A 328 -10.99 0.27 -24.10
CA LEU A 328 -9.94 -0.74 -24.03
C LEU A 328 -8.78 -0.25 -23.15
N ARG A 329 -8.91 -0.50 -21.86
CA ARG A 329 -7.75 -0.42 -20.96
C ARG A 329 -6.91 -1.67 -21.19
N THR A 330 -5.66 -1.46 -21.60
CA THR A 330 -4.71 -2.51 -21.88
C THR A 330 -3.44 -2.35 -21.06
N GLY A 331 -2.63 -3.38 -21.02
CA GLY A 331 -1.34 -3.39 -20.35
C GLY A 331 -1.43 -3.60 -18.85
N CYS A 332 -0.29 -3.52 -18.18
CA CYS A 332 -0.13 -3.85 -16.79
C CYS A 332 -0.56 -2.68 -15.88
N ASP A 333 -1.57 -2.88 -15.03
CA ASP A 333 -2.04 -1.89 -14.04
C ASP A 333 -1.28 -1.97 -12.71
N HIS A 334 -0.75 -3.16 -12.37
CA HIS A 334 0.04 -3.37 -11.17
C HIS A 334 1.24 -4.26 -11.47
N MET A 335 2.39 -3.88 -10.94
CA MET A 335 3.63 -4.63 -11.03
C MET A 335 4.47 -4.40 -9.79
N SER A 336 4.82 -5.47 -9.08
CA SER A 336 5.66 -5.38 -7.88
C SER A 336 6.50 -6.63 -7.68
N PHE A 337 7.77 -6.44 -7.31
CA PHE A 337 8.65 -7.52 -6.86
C PHE A 337 8.36 -7.88 -5.40
N ASP A 338 8.58 -9.15 -5.04
CA ASP A 338 8.65 -9.57 -3.66
C ASP A 338 9.93 -9.05 -2.98
N CYS A 339 10.00 -9.14 -1.64
CA CYS A 339 11.13 -8.59 -0.88
C CYS A 339 12.47 -9.26 -1.22
N SER A 340 12.47 -10.51 -1.69
CA SER A 340 13.67 -11.23 -2.14
C SER A 340 14.08 -10.89 -3.57
N SER A 341 13.17 -10.31 -4.35
CA SER A 341 13.32 -10.07 -5.80
C SER A 341 13.34 -11.35 -6.66
N ALA A 342 12.89 -12.47 -6.10
CA ALA A 342 12.81 -13.74 -6.82
C ALA A 342 11.55 -13.84 -7.66
N THR A 343 10.48 -13.20 -7.22
CA THR A 343 9.18 -13.23 -7.91
C THR A 343 8.65 -11.82 -8.18
N ILE A 344 7.79 -11.72 -9.19
CA ILE A 344 7.09 -10.50 -9.55
C ILE A 344 5.61 -10.79 -9.76
N ALA A 345 4.75 -9.99 -9.13
CA ALA A 345 3.31 -10.04 -9.32
C ALA A 345 2.86 -8.95 -10.30
N THR A 346 1.96 -9.32 -11.21
CA THR A 346 1.37 -8.39 -12.17
C THR A 346 -0.15 -8.55 -12.24
N ILE A 347 -0.85 -7.45 -12.56
CA ILE A 347 -2.29 -7.44 -12.89
C ILE A 347 -2.45 -6.67 -14.19
N LEU A 348 -3.19 -7.23 -15.12
CA LEU A 348 -3.49 -6.58 -16.39
C LEU A 348 -4.84 -5.85 -16.32
N ALA A 349 -4.93 -4.72 -17.02
CA ALA A 349 -6.14 -3.90 -17.10
C ALA A 349 -7.33 -4.63 -17.75
N ASP A 350 -7.06 -5.54 -18.67
CA ASP A 350 -8.06 -6.35 -19.38
C ASP A 350 -8.48 -7.62 -18.62
N THR A 351 -7.66 -8.08 -17.65
CA THR A 351 -7.99 -9.21 -16.76
C THR A 351 -7.85 -8.81 -15.28
N PRO A 352 -8.65 -7.83 -14.79
CA PRO A 352 -8.48 -7.23 -13.47
C PRO A 352 -8.81 -8.18 -12.31
N THR A 353 -9.38 -9.35 -12.59
CA THR A 353 -9.67 -10.40 -11.61
C THR A 353 -8.52 -11.39 -11.44
N THR A 354 -7.40 -11.20 -12.15
CA THR A 354 -6.34 -12.20 -12.23
C THR A 354 -4.99 -11.61 -11.81
N VAL A 355 -4.34 -12.28 -10.84
CA VAL A 355 -2.96 -11.98 -10.44
C VAL A 355 -2.03 -13.00 -11.08
N TRP A 356 -1.02 -12.51 -11.79
CA TRP A 356 0.01 -13.30 -12.44
C TRP A 356 1.30 -13.22 -11.64
N ILE A 357 1.90 -14.35 -11.31
CA ILE A 357 3.12 -14.42 -10.51
C ILE A 357 4.20 -15.12 -11.32
N TRP A 358 5.29 -14.42 -11.57
CA TRP A 358 6.40 -14.84 -12.41
C TRP A 358 7.63 -15.15 -11.58
N ASP A 359 8.34 -16.20 -11.90
CA ASP A 359 9.69 -16.47 -11.42
C ASP A 359 10.70 -15.70 -12.25
N VAL A 360 11.48 -14.84 -11.63
CA VAL A 360 12.44 -13.95 -12.30
C VAL A 360 13.67 -14.71 -12.75
N ALA A 361 14.09 -15.74 -12.02
CA ALA A 361 15.27 -16.53 -12.36
C ALA A 361 14.99 -17.57 -13.46
N ALA A 362 13.85 -18.24 -13.33
CA ALA A 362 13.41 -19.21 -14.33
C ALA A 362 12.82 -18.56 -15.59
N LEU A 363 12.45 -17.28 -15.51
CA LEU A 363 11.79 -16.52 -16.60
C LEU A 363 10.48 -17.19 -17.07
N GLU A 364 9.73 -17.73 -16.13
CA GLU A 364 8.48 -18.44 -16.41
C GLU A 364 7.35 -18.05 -15.46
N LEU A 365 6.12 -18.34 -15.88
CA LEU A 365 4.94 -18.15 -15.07
C LEU A 365 4.89 -19.23 -13.98
N ARG A 366 4.89 -18.81 -12.70
CA ARG A 366 4.91 -19.69 -11.54
C ARG A 366 3.52 -19.94 -10.96
N ALA A 367 2.71 -18.90 -10.86
CA ALA A 367 1.35 -19.04 -10.38
C ALA A 367 0.39 -18.05 -11.04
N VAL A 368 -0.88 -18.44 -11.11
CA VAL A 368 -2.00 -17.58 -11.53
C VAL A 368 -3.13 -17.74 -10.52
N LEU A 369 -3.58 -16.61 -9.98
CA LEU A 369 -4.68 -16.56 -9.03
C LEU A 369 -5.87 -15.87 -9.69
N ILE A 370 -6.98 -16.58 -9.84
CA ILE A 370 -8.18 -16.09 -10.54
C ILE A 370 -9.30 -15.93 -9.51
N PHE A 371 -9.78 -14.69 -9.38
CA PHE A 371 -10.82 -14.27 -8.45
C PHE A 371 -12.14 -14.02 -9.17
N HIS A 372 -13.24 -14.00 -8.43
CA HIS A 372 -14.57 -13.62 -8.96
C HIS A 372 -14.71 -12.10 -9.12
N SER A 373 -14.09 -11.34 -8.23
CA SER A 373 -14.15 -9.87 -8.22
C SER A 373 -12.83 -9.26 -8.69
N ASN A 374 -12.89 -7.98 -9.14
CA ASN A 374 -11.66 -7.26 -9.47
C ASN A 374 -10.74 -7.19 -8.28
N VAL A 375 -9.46 -7.34 -8.53
CA VAL A 375 -8.42 -7.16 -7.53
C VAL A 375 -8.22 -5.66 -7.30
N SER A 376 -8.37 -5.21 -6.05
CA SER A 376 -8.20 -3.81 -5.65
C SER A 376 -6.81 -3.53 -5.09
N LYS A 377 -6.20 -4.54 -4.45
CA LYS A 377 -4.86 -4.39 -3.86
C LYS A 377 -4.12 -5.72 -3.87
N VAL A 378 -2.85 -5.66 -4.25
CA VAL A 378 -1.88 -6.75 -4.13
C VAL A 378 -0.66 -6.20 -3.42
N GLU A 379 -0.21 -6.89 -2.39
CA GLU A 379 0.95 -6.45 -1.61
C GLU A 379 1.76 -7.64 -1.12
N TRP A 380 3.05 -7.64 -1.44
CA TRP A 380 4.01 -8.61 -0.93
C TRP A 380 4.33 -8.32 0.54
N HIS A 381 4.58 -9.38 1.30
CA HIS A 381 5.06 -9.22 2.67
C HIS A 381 6.43 -8.51 2.68
N PRO A 382 6.64 -7.48 3.52
CA PRO A 382 7.84 -6.65 3.45
C PRO A 382 9.13 -7.35 3.87
N ALA A 383 9.05 -8.51 4.54
CA ALA A 383 10.20 -9.23 5.07
C ALA A 383 10.22 -10.72 4.73
N GLN A 384 9.07 -11.35 4.46
CA GLN A 384 8.99 -12.78 4.12
C GLN A 384 8.88 -12.95 2.60
N PRO A 385 9.81 -13.70 1.98
CA PRO A 385 9.79 -13.95 0.55
C PRO A 385 8.52 -14.67 0.12
N GLU A 386 8.07 -14.35 -1.09
CA GLU A 386 7.00 -15.06 -1.81
C GLU A 386 5.64 -15.12 -1.09
N LEU A 387 5.45 -14.33 -0.04
CA LEU A 387 4.18 -14.24 0.68
C LEU A 387 3.41 -13.01 0.18
N LEU A 388 2.22 -13.23 -0.35
CA LEU A 388 1.41 -12.22 -1.00
C LEU A 388 0.01 -12.17 -0.41
N PHE A 389 -0.52 -10.97 -0.10
CA PHE A 389 -1.95 -10.84 0.07
C PHE A 389 -2.62 -10.18 -1.15
N VAL A 390 -3.84 -10.59 -1.38
CA VAL A 390 -4.72 -10.07 -2.41
C VAL A 390 -6.04 -9.66 -1.79
N LYS A 391 -6.48 -8.44 -2.08
CA LYS A 391 -7.79 -7.90 -1.71
C LYS A 391 -8.59 -7.61 -2.95
N CYS A 392 -9.86 -8.04 -2.95
CA CYS A 392 -10.79 -7.81 -4.05
C CYS A 392 -11.76 -6.67 -3.75
N GLU A 393 -12.36 -6.10 -4.81
CA GLU A 393 -13.44 -5.12 -4.74
C GLU A 393 -14.78 -5.78 -4.42
N GLY A 394 -15.69 -4.98 -3.84
CA GLY A 394 -17.09 -5.35 -3.61
C GLY A 394 -17.42 -5.59 -2.14
N ASP A 395 -18.69 -5.38 -1.79
CA ASP A 395 -19.17 -5.43 -0.41
C ASP A 395 -18.96 -6.80 0.24
N ARG A 396 -19.10 -7.87 -0.55
CA ARG A 396 -18.91 -9.26 -0.07
C ARG A 396 -17.44 -9.59 0.24
N SER A 397 -16.51 -8.90 -0.41
CA SER A 397 -15.06 -9.09 -0.25
C SER A 397 -14.44 -8.06 0.68
N SER A 398 -15.21 -7.13 1.24
CA SER A 398 -14.68 -6.00 2.01
C SER A 398 -13.89 -6.43 3.23
N GLY A 399 -14.30 -7.51 3.90
CA GLY A 399 -13.60 -8.09 5.05
C GLY A 399 -12.78 -9.33 4.75
N LEU A 400 -12.67 -9.72 3.49
CA LEU A 400 -11.89 -10.88 3.09
C LEU A 400 -10.54 -10.47 2.51
N VAL A 401 -9.49 -11.17 2.90
CA VAL A 401 -8.14 -11.03 2.36
C VAL A 401 -7.64 -12.43 2.00
N SER A 402 -7.23 -12.64 0.77
CA SER A 402 -6.64 -13.90 0.34
C SER A 402 -5.12 -13.82 0.46
N VAL A 403 -4.51 -14.78 1.14
CA VAL A 403 -3.05 -14.87 1.29
C VAL A 403 -2.55 -16.07 0.52
N TRP A 404 -1.61 -15.83 -0.37
CA TRP A 404 -0.94 -16.86 -1.16
C TRP A 404 0.52 -17.03 -0.73
N ASP A 405 0.92 -18.27 -0.67
CA ASP A 405 2.26 -18.75 -0.40
C ASP A 405 2.50 -19.96 -1.32
N PRO A 406 3.62 -20.06 -2.06
CA PRO A 406 3.86 -21.15 -3.00
C PRO A 406 3.95 -22.53 -2.36
N LEU A 407 4.24 -22.61 -1.05
CA LEU A 407 4.34 -23.86 -0.29
C LEU A 407 2.99 -24.31 0.28
N SER A 408 1.99 -23.43 0.31
CA SER A 408 0.66 -23.75 0.79
C SER A 408 -0.17 -24.52 -0.26
N GLY A 409 -1.22 -25.18 0.17
CA GLY A 409 -2.18 -25.87 -0.70
C GLY A 409 -3.11 -24.93 -1.48
N GLY A 410 -2.71 -23.68 -1.72
CA GLY A 410 -3.43 -22.63 -2.42
C GLY A 410 -3.66 -21.37 -1.59
N PRO A 411 -4.29 -20.32 -2.16
CA PRO A 411 -4.61 -19.11 -1.43
C PRO A 411 -5.52 -19.43 -0.24
N ARG A 412 -5.21 -18.87 0.92
CA ARG A 412 -5.99 -19.00 2.16
C ARG A 412 -6.77 -17.73 2.42
N ALA A 413 -8.05 -17.84 2.71
CA ALA A 413 -8.88 -16.71 3.09
C ALA A 413 -8.65 -16.34 4.57
N VAL A 414 -8.41 -15.06 4.83
CA VAL A 414 -8.43 -14.44 6.15
C VAL A 414 -9.74 -13.67 6.25
N ASP A 415 -10.67 -14.18 7.07
CA ASP A 415 -12.01 -13.62 7.22
C ASP A 415 -12.07 -12.72 8.45
N PHE A 416 -12.04 -11.42 8.22
CA PHE A 416 -12.26 -10.42 9.25
C PHE A 416 -13.76 -10.10 9.44
N GLN A 417 -14.59 -10.36 8.43
CA GLN A 417 -16.00 -9.96 8.43
C GLN A 417 -16.80 -10.63 9.54
N SER A 418 -16.50 -11.88 9.84
CA SER A 418 -17.16 -12.65 10.89
C SER A 418 -16.89 -12.13 12.31
N HIS A 419 -15.85 -11.31 12.49
CA HIS A 419 -15.42 -10.81 13.79
C HIS A 419 -15.93 -9.38 14.11
N PHE A 420 -16.44 -8.63 13.11
CA PHE A 420 -17.03 -7.32 13.34
C PHE A 420 -18.51 -7.43 13.71
N ALA A 421 -18.88 -7.07 14.92
CA ALA A 421 -20.23 -7.29 15.48
C ALA A 421 -21.36 -6.60 14.69
N GLY A 422 -21.07 -5.48 14.01
CA GLY A 422 -22.00 -4.72 13.16
C GLY A 422 -21.88 -5.04 11.68
N GLY A 423 -21.04 -6.01 11.30
CA GLY A 423 -20.54 -6.14 9.92
C GLY A 423 -19.61 -4.97 9.56
N ILE A 424 -18.82 -5.16 8.52
CA ILE A 424 -17.94 -4.08 8.03
C ILE A 424 -18.82 -2.98 7.45
N THR A 425 -18.67 -1.77 7.97
CA THR A 425 -19.45 -0.62 7.52
C THR A 425 -19.10 -0.28 6.08
N ASN A 426 -20.08 0.22 5.29
CA ASN A 426 -19.91 0.63 3.89
C ASN A 426 -18.97 1.85 3.75
N GLY A 427 -17.77 1.77 4.32
CA GLY A 427 -16.73 2.77 4.29
C GLY A 427 -15.49 2.27 3.54
N ARG A 428 -14.47 3.11 3.50
CA ARG A 428 -13.17 2.73 2.93
C ARG A 428 -12.48 1.72 3.85
N VAL A 429 -12.44 0.47 3.43
CA VAL A 429 -11.69 -0.59 4.11
C VAL A 429 -10.26 -0.61 3.60
N SER A 430 -9.32 -0.49 4.50
CA SER A 430 -7.88 -0.56 4.20
C SER A 430 -7.23 -1.77 4.86
N THR A 431 -6.25 -2.34 4.21
CA THR A 431 -5.54 -3.54 4.65
C THR A 431 -4.04 -3.32 4.50
N PHE A 432 -3.26 -3.73 5.50
CA PHE A 432 -1.82 -3.53 5.55
C PHE A 432 -1.13 -4.73 6.17
N TRP A 433 0.07 -5.07 5.67
CA TRP A 433 0.98 -5.90 6.43
C TRP A 433 1.48 -5.16 7.67
N VAL A 434 1.54 -5.84 8.80
CA VAL A 434 2.20 -5.35 10.01
C VAL A 434 3.53 -6.07 10.14
N LYS A 435 4.63 -5.31 10.08
CA LYS A 435 5.96 -5.86 10.29
C LYS A 435 6.12 -6.19 11.77
N SER A 436 5.96 -7.44 12.16
CA SER A 436 6.20 -7.87 13.53
C SER A 436 7.63 -8.35 13.71
N ASN A 437 8.13 -8.29 14.96
CA ASN A 437 9.42 -8.90 15.33
C ASN A 437 9.35 -10.43 15.36
N LEU A 438 8.14 -10.99 15.35
CA LEU A 438 7.90 -12.42 15.23
C LEU A 438 7.89 -12.80 13.74
N GLU A 439 8.31 -14.01 13.43
CA GLU A 439 8.31 -14.54 12.06
C GLU A 439 6.90 -14.79 11.50
N VAL A 440 5.87 -14.53 12.31
CA VAL A 440 4.49 -14.81 11.94
C VAL A 440 3.85 -13.61 11.22
N PRO A 441 3.39 -13.82 9.98
CA PRO A 441 2.78 -12.75 9.21
C PRO A 441 1.49 -12.25 9.86
N THR A 442 1.34 -10.94 9.92
CA THR A 442 0.19 -10.28 10.55
C THR A 442 -0.38 -9.19 9.64
N ILE A 443 -1.69 -9.16 9.53
CA ILE A 443 -2.44 -8.21 8.70
C ILE A 443 -3.28 -7.32 9.61
N LEU A 444 -3.20 -6.00 9.40
CA LEU A 444 -4.14 -5.03 9.95
C LEU A 444 -5.25 -4.79 8.92
N LEU A 445 -6.49 -5.03 9.32
CA LEU A 445 -7.66 -4.56 8.58
C LEU A 445 -8.32 -3.44 9.37
N THR A 446 -8.65 -2.36 8.70
CA THR A 446 -9.34 -1.21 9.28
C THR A 446 -10.45 -0.73 8.36
N ASP A 447 -11.60 -0.44 8.95
CA ASP A 447 -12.68 0.32 8.31
C ASP A 447 -12.74 1.75 8.86
N SER A 448 -13.87 2.44 8.67
CA SER A 448 -14.02 3.82 9.14
C SER A 448 -14.18 3.94 10.66
N ASN A 449 -14.47 2.87 11.39
CA ASN A 449 -14.84 2.90 12.81
C ASN A 449 -14.02 1.93 13.66
N GLU A 450 -13.62 0.81 13.08
CA GLU A 450 -13.02 -0.30 13.80
C GLU A 450 -11.78 -0.83 13.05
N CYS A 451 -10.87 -1.44 13.78
CA CYS A 451 -9.74 -2.17 13.20
C CYS A 451 -9.44 -3.43 14.00
N MET A 452 -8.77 -4.37 13.35
CA MET A 452 -8.40 -5.65 13.93
C MET A 452 -7.11 -6.17 13.29
N LEU A 453 -6.32 -6.87 14.07
CA LEU A 453 -5.18 -7.65 13.60
C LEU A 453 -5.59 -9.10 13.37
N GLY A 454 -5.16 -9.67 12.25
CA GLY A 454 -5.24 -11.09 11.95
C GLY A 454 -3.83 -11.67 11.76
N SER A 455 -3.48 -12.68 12.53
CA SER A 455 -2.21 -13.40 12.42
C SER A 455 -2.41 -14.72 11.70
N LEU A 456 -1.48 -15.06 10.81
CA LEU A 456 -1.42 -16.37 10.15
C LEU A 456 -0.83 -17.45 11.05
N ALA A 457 -0.59 -17.14 12.34
CA ALA A 457 -0.10 -18.08 13.35
C ALA A 457 -0.97 -19.33 13.42
N ASP A 458 -0.33 -20.48 13.56
CA ASP A 458 -0.97 -21.71 13.97
C ASP A 458 -1.25 -21.67 15.49
N GLU A 459 -2.01 -22.65 15.99
CA GLU A 459 -2.43 -22.67 17.41
C GLU A 459 -1.26 -22.67 18.40
N ASP A 460 -0.14 -23.28 18.02
CA ASP A 460 1.08 -23.41 18.85
C ASP A 460 2.05 -22.24 18.72
N GLN A 461 1.80 -21.27 17.83
CA GLN A 461 2.68 -20.13 17.59
C GLN A 461 2.25 -18.90 18.38
N GLU A 462 3.22 -18.07 18.79
CA GLU A 462 2.94 -16.80 19.45
C GLU A 462 2.42 -15.77 18.44
N VAL A 463 1.43 -14.99 18.87
CA VAL A 463 0.94 -13.81 18.13
C VAL A 463 1.66 -12.55 18.58
N PRO A 464 1.75 -11.49 17.74
CA PRO A 464 2.47 -10.28 18.09
C PRO A 464 1.81 -9.41 19.18
N TRP A 465 0.65 -9.79 19.67
CA TRP A 465 -0.04 -9.13 20.78
C TRP A 465 -0.25 -10.06 21.97
N LYS A 466 -0.43 -9.49 23.16
CA LYS A 466 -0.82 -10.24 24.36
C LYS A 466 -2.27 -10.66 24.22
N GLU A 467 -2.51 -11.94 24.43
CA GLU A 467 -3.88 -12.46 24.57
C GLU A 467 -4.28 -12.37 26.04
N ASP A 468 -5.50 -11.90 26.28
CA ASP A 468 -6.10 -12.02 27.60
C ASP A 468 -6.21 -13.50 27.96
N PRO A 469 -5.78 -13.91 29.17
CA PRO A 469 -5.92 -15.29 29.59
C PRO A 469 -7.40 -15.65 29.50
N VAL A 470 -7.71 -16.69 28.71
CA VAL A 470 -9.06 -17.26 28.66
C VAL A 470 -9.41 -17.62 30.11
N GLU A 471 -10.37 -16.94 30.71
CA GLU A 471 -11.00 -17.42 31.96
C GLU A 471 -11.59 -18.78 31.65
N GLU A 472 -10.84 -19.85 32.01
CA GLU A 472 -11.41 -21.19 32.10
C GLU A 472 -12.58 -21.08 33.09
N THR A 473 -13.80 -21.00 32.58
CA THR A 473 -14.97 -21.27 33.35
C THR A 473 -14.89 -22.74 33.80
N ARG A 474 -14.26 -22.93 34.97
CA ARG A 474 -14.36 -24.20 35.71
C ARG A 474 -15.83 -24.43 36.00
N ASN A 475 -16.45 -25.21 35.18
CA ASN A 475 -17.68 -25.92 35.55
C ASN A 475 -17.28 -27.01 36.58
N ASP A 476 -17.08 -26.61 37.82
CA ASP A 476 -17.14 -27.53 38.97
C ASP A 476 -18.61 -27.86 39.24
N ALA A 477 -19.14 -28.79 38.47
CA ALA A 477 -20.30 -29.54 38.86
C ALA A 477 -19.85 -30.61 39.85
N SER A 478 -19.78 -30.30 41.14
CA SER A 478 -19.70 -31.30 42.17
C SER A 478 -21.06 -31.51 42.74
N ASP A 479 -21.67 -32.65 42.33
CA ASP A 479 -22.70 -33.37 43.07
C ASP A 479 -22.26 -33.57 44.52
N SER A 480 -23.03 -33.08 45.46
CA SER A 480 -23.18 -33.72 46.76
C SER A 480 -24.53 -33.34 47.37
N ALA A 481 -25.45 -34.27 47.26
CA ALA A 481 -26.62 -34.33 48.09
C ALA A 481 -26.23 -34.56 49.56
N THR A 482 -26.74 -33.78 50.46
CA THR A 482 -27.11 -34.23 51.83
C THR A 482 -28.21 -33.34 52.40
N GLU A 483 -29.27 -34.01 52.78
CA GLU A 483 -30.41 -33.54 53.57
C GLU A 483 -29.99 -33.02 54.96
N SER A 484 -30.67 -32.01 55.49
CA SER A 484 -31.46 -32.06 56.70
C SER A 484 -31.79 -30.69 57.30
N ASP A 485 -33.06 -30.52 57.48
CA ASP A 485 -33.79 -30.02 58.65
C ASP A 485 -33.67 -28.53 59.14
N SER A 486 -34.85 -27.95 58.96
CA SER A 486 -35.63 -27.09 59.91
C SER A 486 -34.93 -26.09 60.81
N GLN A 487 -35.33 -24.83 60.73
CA GLN A 487 -36.14 -24.13 61.72
C GLN A 487 -36.42 -22.67 61.35
N ASP A 488 -37.66 -22.30 61.61
CA ASP A 488 -38.29 -20.97 61.61
C ASP A 488 -37.50 -19.86 62.33
N SER A 489 -37.55 -18.67 61.80
CA SER A 489 -37.95 -17.49 62.55
C SER A 489 -38.17 -16.28 61.64
N ASP A 490 -39.34 -15.72 61.82
CA ASP A 490 -39.84 -14.42 61.35
C ASP A 490 -38.89 -13.28 61.55
N MET A 491 -38.86 -12.34 60.60
CA MET A 491 -39.10 -10.91 60.86
C MET A 491 -39.14 -10.07 59.58
N ASP A 492 -40.02 -9.17 59.60
CA ASP A 492 -40.78 -8.30 58.75
C ASP A 492 -39.95 -7.17 58.04
N PRO A 493 -40.54 -6.50 57.05
CA PRO A 493 -39.85 -5.78 56.00
C PRO A 493 -39.69 -4.27 56.33
N GLY A 494 -38.62 -3.73 55.86
CA GLY A 494 -38.39 -2.29 55.84
C GLY A 494 -38.25 -1.73 54.43
N ASP A 495 -39.26 -0.99 54.08
CA ASP A 495 -39.32 -0.02 52.98
C ASP A 495 -38.03 0.77 52.77
N LEU A 496 -37.59 0.88 51.53
CA LEU A 496 -36.98 2.13 51.03
C LEU A 496 -37.26 2.27 49.53
N ASP A 497 -38.25 3.11 49.32
CA ASP A 497 -38.64 3.81 48.13
C ASP A 497 -37.48 4.68 47.57
N ASP A 498 -37.13 4.55 46.31
CA ASP A 498 -36.40 5.60 45.63
C ASP A 498 -36.82 5.72 44.15
N THR A 499 -37.88 6.51 44.02
CA THR A 499 -38.43 6.98 42.75
C THR A 499 -37.68 8.19 42.24
N PHE A 500 -36.93 8.01 41.13
CA PHE A 500 -36.45 9.11 40.32
C PHE A 500 -37.49 9.54 39.31
N HIS A 501 -38.09 10.70 39.49
CA HIS A 501 -38.96 11.40 38.53
C HIS A 501 -38.18 12.25 37.54
N PHE A 502 -38.27 11.92 36.26
CA PHE A 502 -37.91 12.83 35.18
C PHE A 502 -39.04 13.83 34.91
N LYS A 503 -38.80 15.13 35.12
CA LYS A 503 -39.63 16.20 34.64
C LYS A 503 -39.39 16.52 33.19
N ARG A 504 -40.39 16.29 32.32
CA ARG A 504 -40.51 16.95 31.03
C ARG A 504 -40.89 18.39 31.20
N GLY A 505 -40.08 19.33 30.69
CA GLY A 505 -40.47 20.73 30.48
C GLY A 505 -40.94 20.94 29.05
N ALA A 506 -42.20 21.28 28.90
CA ALA A 506 -42.78 21.78 27.66
C ALA A 506 -42.90 23.31 27.74
N GLY A 507 -42.92 23.96 26.57
CA GLY A 507 -43.35 25.37 26.43
C GLY A 507 -42.39 26.16 25.55
N LEU A 508 -42.73 26.40 24.34
CA LEU A 508 -43.62 27.34 23.65
C LEU A 508 -42.99 28.71 23.34
N VAL A 509 -42.84 28.93 22.04
CA VAL A 509 -43.22 30.15 21.27
C VAL A 509 -42.54 31.49 21.60
N GLN A 510 -41.73 32.01 20.79
CA GLN A 510 -41.95 33.06 19.73
C GLN A 510 -40.77 33.11 18.76
#